data_f7ffaa80ee972418a58f6efce445be71
#
_entry.id   f7ffaa80ee972418a58f6efce445be71
#
_cell.length_a   1.000
_cell.length_b   1.000
_cell.length_c   1.000
_cell.angle_alpha   90.00
_cell.angle_beta   90.00
_cell.angle_gamma   90.00
#
_symmetry.space_group_name_H-M   'P 1'
#
loop_
_entity.id
_entity.type
_entity.pdbx_description
1 polymer ?
#
loop_
_entity_poly.entity_id
_entity_poly.type
_entity_poly.pdbx_seq_one_letter_code
_entity_poly.pdbx_strand_id
1 'polypeptide(L)'
;MIALAEPPVVTHSPTPAAVDRVAELSKTISASRLGLWLGCRLKFCFRYILQIQKPTTPSMHAGSTVHSVLQHWNMARWRREVFALERFKTLFGIQWAGLQDGAQIRWDGGEESGRAAAWRALEHYFSKTPIKADERPEAVEVSVEADLSKHGLPTLVGIIDLVRSGGRIVDFKVVGKSPEAEKAQHVHEVQLTCYSVLFRDATGRKESGLELHHLVKTKTPKLVVSEMPPATEQQRTRLFRQIESYQAGLERRDFVPSPGFHCAGCEFWSECRRWGG
;
A
#
# COMPACT_ATOMS: atom_id res chain seq x y z
N MET A 1 -45.49 -33.11 -11.58
CA MET A 1 -44.33 -32.43 -12.18
C MET A 1 -44.49 -30.95 -11.90
N ILE A 2 -43.68 -30.40 -11.02
CA ILE A 2 -43.68 -28.97 -10.71
C ILE A 2 -42.60 -28.37 -11.59
N ALA A 3 -43.01 -27.53 -12.52
CA ALA A 3 -42.05 -26.80 -13.38
C ALA A 3 -41.37 -25.72 -12.52
N LEU A 4 -40.07 -25.86 -12.32
CA LEU A 4 -39.24 -24.82 -11.73
C LEU A 4 -39.08 -23.70 -12.77
N ALA A 5 -39.64 -22.53 -12.52
CA ALA A 5 -39.40 -21.36 -13.33
C ALA A 5 -37.94 -20.95 -13.19
N GLU A 6 -37.24 -20.81 -14.32
CA GLU A 6 -35.86 -20.25 -14.36
C GLU A 6 -35.86 -18.82 -13.78
N PRO A 7 -34.89 -18.52 -12.90
CA PRO A 7 -34.75 -17.14 -12.40
C PRO A 7 -34.36 -16.20 -13.55
N PRO A 8 -34.85 -14.96 -13.54
CA PRO A 8 -34.52 -13.99 -14.58
C PRO A 8 -33.00 -13.73 -14.61
N VAL A 9 -32.39 -13.96 -15.75
CA VAL A 9 -30.99 -13.56 -16.02
C VAL A 9 -30.94 -12.04 -16.03
N VAL A 10 -30.49 -11.44 -14.93
CA VAL A 10 -30.23 -10.00 -14.85
C VAL A 10 -28.90 -9.75 -15.56
N THR A 11 -28.98 -9.49 -16.86
CA THR A 11 -27.83 -8.98 -17.63
C THR A 11 -27.61 -7.52 -17.22
N HIS A 12 -26.67 -7.29 -16.30
CA HIS A 12 -26.18 -5.95 -16.05
C HIS A 12 -25.36 -5.47 -17.23
N SER A 13 -25.98 -4.76 -18.16
CA SER A 13 -25.24 -3.95 -19.12
C SER A 13 -24.38 -2.95 -18.32
N PRO A 14 -23.07 -2.85 -18.59
CA PRO A 14 -22.23 -1.92 -17.84
C PRO A 14 -22.71 -0.49 -18.09
N THR A 15 -22.89 0.26 -17.03
CA THR A 15 -23.20 1.68 -17.08
C THR A 15 -22.09 2.40 -17.86
N PRO A 16 -22.39 3.41 -18.70
CA PRO A 16 -21.39 4.16 -19.48
C PRO A 16 -20.19 4.64 -18.65
N ALA A 17 -20.40 5.06 -17.40
CA ALA A 17 -19.34 5.42 -16.46
C ALA A 17 -18.34 4.29 -16.16
N ALA A 18 -18.75 3.01 -16.22
CA ALA A 18 -17.86 1.88 -15.98
C ALA A 18 -16.90 1.61 -17.16
N VAL A 19 -17.32 1.94 -18.38
CA VAL A 19 -16.48 1.83 -19.59
C VAL A 19 -15.33 2.83 -19.54
N ASP A 20 -15.64 4.09 -19.22
CA ASP A 20 -14.63 5.14 -19.07
C ASP A 20 -13.64 4.82 -17.97
N ARG A 21 -14.10 4.21 -16.87
CA ARG A 21 -13.24 3.85 -15.74
C ARG A 21 -12.24 2.75 -16.06
N VAL A 22 -12.60 1.75 -16.84
CA VAL A 22 -11.67 0.72 -17.32
C VAL A 22 -10.58 1.36 -18.18
N ALA A 23 -10.96 2.20 -19.15
CA ALA A 23 -10.02 2.91 -20.00
C ALA A 23 -9.06 3.82 -19.22
N GLU A 24 -9.55 4.49 -18.18
CA GLU A 24 -8.72 5.30 -17.29
C GLU A 24 -7.70 4.44 -16.52
N LEU A 25 -8.16 3.33 -15.91
CA LEU A 25 -7.32 2.45 -15.12
C LEU A 25 -6.28 1.68 -15.94
N SER A 26 -6.52 1.52 -17.26
CA SER A 26 -5.57 0.89 -18.20
C SER A 26 -4.38 1.79 -18.54
N LYS A 27 -4.45 3.10 -18.30
CA LYS A 27 -3.36 4.05 -18.63
C LYS A 27 -2.20 3.97 -17.64
N THR A 28 -2.50 3.72 -16.38
CA THR A 28 -1.49 3.69 -15.31
C THR A 28 -1.71 2.52 -14.38
N ILE A 29 -0.66 2.07 -13.72
CA ILE A 29 -0.71 1.05 -12.68
C ILE A 29 0.13 1.47 -11.47
N SER A 30 -0.29 1.10 -10.26
CA SER A 30 0.50 1.27 -9.04
C SER A 30 0.64 -0.05 -8.30
N ALA A 31 1.65 -0.16 -7.45
CA ALA A 31 1.87 -1.34 -6.62
C ALA A 31 0.63 -1.74 -5.81
N SER A 32 -0.07 -0.77 -5.23
CA SER A 32 -1.29 -1.02 -4.44
C SER A 32 -2.45 -1.51 -5.29
N ARG A 33 -2.65 -0.95 -6.50
CA ARG A 33 -3.68 -1.42 -7.44
C ARG A 33 -3.38 -2.82 -7.93
N LEU A 34 -2.14 -3.09 -8.32
CA LEU A 34 -1.71 -4.41 -8.77
C LEU A 34 -1.86 -5.44 -7.64
N GLY A 35 -1.39 -5.12 -6.43
CA GLY A 35 -1.53 -6.00 -5.27
C GLY A 35 -2.98 -6.34 -4.94
N LEU A 36 -3.90 -5.37 -5.05
CA LEU A 36 -5.33 -5.62 -4.85
C LEU A 36 -5.92 -6.52 -5.94
N TRP A 37 -5.55 -6.30 -7.20
CA TRP A 37 -5.94 -7.14 -8.33
C TRP A 37 -5.48 -8.58 -8.16
N LEU A 38 -4.22 -8.78 -7.82
CA LEU A 38 -3.64 -10.10 -7.58
C LEU A 38 -4.26 -10.81 -6.38
N GLY A 39 -4.65 -10.05 -5.35
CA GLY A 39 -5.29 -10.59 -4.16
C GLY A 39 -6.74 -11.00 -4.38
N CYS A 40 -7.55 -10.13 -4.98
CA CYS A 40 -8.96 -10.42 -5.29
C CYS A 40 -9.49 -9.44 -6.34
N ARG A 41 -9.76 -9.93 -7.55
CA ARG A 41 -10.26 -9.14 -8.68
C ARG A 41 -11.62 -8.52 -8.42
N LEU A 42 -12.50 -9.23 -7.72
CA LEU A 42 -13.81 -8.70 -7.34
C LEU A 42 -13.68 -7.56 -6.32
N LYS A 43 -12.78 -7.69 -5.34
CA LYS A 43 -12.47 -6.60 -4.41
C LYS A 43 -11.92 -5.38 -5.13
N PHE A 44 -11.07 -5.58 -6.14
CA PHE A 44 -10.59 -4.52 -7.03
C PHE A 44 -11.74 -3.85 -7.76
N CYS A 45 -12.69 -4.61 -8.33
CA CYS A 45 -13.86 -4.10 -9.00
C CYS A 45 -14.68 -3.19 -8.07
N PHE A 46 -14.99 -3.64 -6.87
CA PHE A 46 -15.74 -2.84 -5.89
C PHE A 46 -15.04 -1.52 -5.56
N ARG A 47 -13.72 -1.55 -5.40
CA ARG A 47 -12.97 -0.35 -5.00
C ARG A 47 -12.72 0.61 -6.17
N TYR A 48 -12.30 0.12 -7.33
CA TYR A 48 -11.78 0.96 -8.40
C TYR A 48 -12.74 1.13 -9.58
N ILE A 49 -13.58 0.16 -9.88
CA ILE A 49 -14.59 0.26 -10.95
C ILE A 49 -15.89 0.85 -10.39
N LEU A 50 -16.47 0.20 -9.37
CA LEU A 50 -17.73 0.63 -8.76
C LEU A 50 -17.54 1.73 -7.71
N GLN A 51 -16.30 2.03 -7.32
CA GLN A 51 -15.92 3.09 -6.38
C GLN A 51 -16.71 3.08 -5.07
N ILE A 52 -17.04 1.87 -4.56
CA ILE A 52 -17.76 1.71 -3.30
C ILE A 52 -16.88 2.21 -2.16
N GLN A 53 -17.35 3.27 -1.50
CA GLN A 53 -16.65 3.86 -0.36
C GLN A 53 -16.83 2.99 0.89
N LYS A 54 -15.75 2.80 1.64
CA LYS A 54 -15.75 2.09 2.93
C LYS A 54 -15.13 2.99 4.00
N PRO A 55 -15.62 2.92 5.23
CA PRO A 55 -15.03 3.66 6.33
C PRO A 55 -13.55 3.31 6.52
N THR A 56 -12.77 4.29 6.94
CA THR A 56 -11.37 4.08 7.31
C THR A 56 -11.27 3.14 8.51
N THR A 57 -10.37 2.17 8.45
CA THR A 57 -10.15 1.27 9.58
C THR A 57 -9.15 1.88 10.58
N PRO A 58 -9.20 1.48 11.88
CA PRO A 58 -8.21 1.90 12.87
C PRO A 58 -6.76 1.66 12.44
N SER A 59 -6.51 0.56 11.73
CA SER A 59 -5.17 0.22 11.24
C SER A 59 -4.72 1.14 10.09
N MET A 60 -5.62 1.50 9.17
CA MET A 60 -5.33 2.45 8.10
C MET A 60 -5.06 3.84 8.66
N HIS A 61 -5.90 4.30 9.61
CA HIS A 61 -5.72 5.59 10.27
C HIS A 61 -4.37 5.69 10.99
N ALA A 62 -4.04 4.70 11.82
CA ALA A 62 -2.75 4.64 12.51
C ALA A 62 -1.57 4.57 11.51
N GLY A 63 -1.71 3.80 10.43
CA GLY A 63 -0.72 3.71 9.35
C GLY A 63 -0.47 5.07 8.70
N SER A 64 -1.52 5.74 8.22
CA SER A 64 -1.41 7.06 7.57
C SER A 64 -0.81 8.12 8.49
N THR A 65 -1.21 8.14 9.77
CA THR A 65 -0.65 9.07 10.76
C THR A 65 0.85 8.83 10.96
N VAL A 66 1.27 7.58 11.13
CA VAL A 66 2.70 7.24 11.34
C VAL A 66 3.51 7.57 10.09
N HIS A 67 3.04 7.23 8.89
CA HIS A 67 3.71 7.59 7.63
C HIS A 67 3.88 9.10 7.49
N SER A 68 2.84 9.88 7.78
CA SER A 68 2.93 11.35 7.74
C SER A 68 4.00 11.89 8.70
N VAL A 69 4.09 11.37 9.92
CA VAL A 69 5.12 11.81 10.88
C VAL A 69 6.52 11.37 10.44
N LEU A 70 6.68 10.15 9.89
CA LEU A 70 7.96 9.67 9.35
C LEU A 70 8.40 10.49 8.14
N GLN A 71 7.48 10.90 7.26
CA GLN A 71 7.74 11.83 6.17
C GLN A 71 8.35 13.14 6.71
N HIS A 72 7.71 13.76 7.69
CA HIS A 72 8.19 15.01 8.29
C HIS A 72 9.55 14.83 8.97
N TRP A 73 9.77 13.71 9.65
CA TRP A 73 11.05 13.38 10.26
C TRP A 73 12.15 13.23 9.22
N ASN A 74 11.90 12.51 8.14
CA ASN A 74 12.86 12.35 7.05
C ASN A 74 13.11 13.66 6.29
N MET A 75 12.09 14.51 6.13
CA MET A 75 12.24 15.85 5.57
C MET A 75 13.09 16.77 6.46
N ALA A 76 12.93 16.68 7.79
CA ALA A 76 13.78 17.40 8.73
C ALA A 76 15.26 16.98 8.59
N ARG A 77 15.53 15.67 8.46
CA ARG A 77 16.88 15.13 8.19
C ARG A 77 17.42 15.61 6.83
N TRP A 78 16.59 15.61 5.80
CA TRP A 78 16.97 16.13 4.49
C TRP A 78 17.38 17.61 4.56
N ARG A 79 16.69 18.42 5.39
CA ARG A 79 16.99 19.83 5.64
C ARG A 79 18.07 20.05 6.69
N ARG A 80 18.58 18.99 7.33
CA ARG A 80 19.55 19.04 8.44
C ARG A 80 19.02 19.79 9.68
N GLU A 81 17.72 19.70 9.94
CA GLU A 81 17.08 20.23 11.13
C GLU A 81 17.39 19.34 12.34
N VAL A 82 17.47 19.98 13.52
CA VAL A 82 17.69 19.23 14.77
C VAL A 82 16.47 18.38 15.12
N PHE A 83 16.72 17.11 15.49
CA PHE A 83 15.68 16.24 16.00
C PHE A 83 15.19 16.69 17.37
N ALA A 84 13.89 16.87 17.53
CA ALA A 84 13.23 17.15 18.82
C ALA A 84 12.00 16.25 18.94
N LEU A 85 12.04 15.28 19.84
CA LEU A 85 10.96 14.28 20.02
C LEU A 85 9.60 14.92 20.27
N GLU A 86 9.56 15.96 21.11
CA GLU A 86 8.31 16.67 21.45
C GLU A 86 7.67 17.36 20.25
N ARG A 87 8.47 17.85 19.30
CA ARG A 87 7.97 18.38 18.01
C ARG A 87 7.20 17.30 17.25
N PHE A 88 7.75 16.09 17.15
CA PHE A 88 7.12 14.99 16.42
C PHE A 88 5.93 14.40 17.17
N LYS A 89 5.92 14.44 18.50
CA LYS A 89 4.77 14.07 19.32
C LYS A 89 3.59 15.04 19.13
N THR A 90 3.88 16.32 19.08
CA THR A 90 2.88 17.36 18.77
C THR A 90 2.33 17.16 17.36
N LEU A 91 3.22 16.97 16.38
CA LEU A 91 2.84 16.70 14.99
C LEU A 91 1.97 15.43 14.88
N PHE A 92 2.33 14.34 15.57
CA PHE A 92 1.53 13.13 15.63
C PHE A 92 0.10 13.41 16.12
N GLY A 93 -0.05 14.21 17.17
CA GLY A 93 -1.36 14.61 17.67
C GLY A 93 -2.19 15.38 16.65
N ILE A 94 -1.58 16.32 15.94
CA ILE A 94 -2.22 17.11 14.88
C ILE A 94 -2.65 16.20 13.70
N GLN A 95 -1.76 15.34 13.23
CA GLN A 95 -2.04 14.42 12.13
C GLN A 95 -3.12 13.39 12.49
N TRP A 96 -3.08 12.88 13.74
CA TRP A 96 -4.11 11.96 14.22
C TRP A 96 -5.50 12.60 14.20
N ALA A 97 -5.64 13.80 14.70
CA ALA A 97 -6.91 14.53 14.71
C ALA A 97 -7.37 14.93 13.29
N GLY A 98 -6.46 15.43 12.45
CA GLY A 98 -6.79 15.89 11.11
C GLY A 98 -7.27 14.79 10.16
N LEU A 99 -6.73 13.58 10.28
CA LEU A 99 -7.17 12.42 9.47
C LEU A 99 -8.54 11.86 9.91
N GLN A 100 -9.05 12.26 11.07
CA GLN A 100 -10.38 11.87 11.55
C GLN A 100 -11.50 12.75 11.01
N ASP A 101 -11.18 13.91 10.46
CA ASP A 101 -12.15 14.88 10.02
C ASP A 101 -13.06 14.27 8.93
N GLY A 102 -14.33 14.03 9.27
CA GLY A 102 -15.33 13.37 8.43
C GLY A 102 -15.24 11.84 8.34
N ALA A 103 -14.30 11.18 9.00
CA ALA A 103 -14.16 9.72 8.97
C ALA A 103 -14.88 9.04 10.14
N GLN A 104 -15.86 8.19 9.85
CA GLN A 104 -16.47 7.31 10.86
C GLN A 104 -15.58 6.08 11.08
N ILE A 105 -14.67 6.16 12.05
CA ILE A 105 -13.78 5.03 12.40
C ILE A 105 -14.42 4.25 13.55
N ARG A 106 -14.58 2.94 13.39
CA ARG A 106 -14.99 2.04 14.49
C ARG A 106 -13.74 1.55 15.22
N TRP A 107 -13.59 1.99 16.48
CA TRP A 107 -12.47 1.65 17.33
C TRP A 107 -12.79 0.44 18.21
N ASP A 108 -12.23 -0.74 17.87
CA ASP A 108 -12.26 -1.91 18.73
C ASP A 108 -11.25 -1.73 19.88
N GLY A 109 -11.71 -1.49 21.09
CA GLY A 109 -10.85 -1.24 22.25
C GLY A 109 -10.54 0.24 22.54
N GLY A 110 -11.24 1.15 21.85
CA GLY A 110 -11.16 2.58 22.06
C GLY A 110 -10.04 3.29 21.28
N GLU A 111 -10.34 4.51 20.87
CA GLU A 111 -9.43 5.36 20.09
C GLU A 111 -8.12 5.64 20.81
N GLU A 112 -8.20 6.01 22.10
CA GLU A 112 -7.03 6.39 22.91
C GLU A 112 -6.01 5.24 23.00
N SER A 113 -6.48 4.00 23.14
CA SER A 113 -5.62 2.81 23.11
C SER A 113 -4.90 2.65 21.78
N GLY A 114 -5.61 2.85 20.66
CA GLY A 114 -5.05 2.82 19.31
C GLY A 114 -4.01 3.90 19.07
N ARG A 115 -4.33 5.13 19.49
CA ARG A 115 -3.46 6.30 19.43
C ARG A 115 -2.17 6.11 20.22
N ALA A 116 -2.31 5.68 21.47
CA ALA A 116 -1.17 5.41 22.33
C ALA A 116 -0.28 4.29 21.81
N ALA A 117 -0.86 3.22 21.21
CA ALA A 117 -0.09 2.14 20.61
C ALA A 117 0.68 2.60 19.37
N ALA A 118 0.07 3.43 18.51
CA ALA A 118 0.72 3.99 17.33
C ALA A 118 1.88 4.92 17.71
N TRP A 119 1.67 5.80 18.69
CA TRP A 119 2.74 6.68 19.19
C TRP A 119 3.91 5.89 19.77
N ARG A 120 3.65 4.91 20.66
CA ARG A 120 4.72 4.08 21.23
C ARG A 120 5.54 3.35 20.16
N ALA A 121 4.89 2.87 19.09
CA ALA A 121 5.61 2.23 18.00
C ALA A 121 6.51 3.22 17.24
N LEU A 122 6.05 4.44 17.02
CA LEU A 122 6.82 5.51 16.38
C LEU A 122 7.98 5.99 17.25
N GLU A 123 7.74 6.22 18.56
CA GLU A 123 8.78 6.59 19.53
C GLU A 123 9.86 5.52 19.63
N HIS A 124 9.46 4.25 19.65
CA HIS A 124 10.38 3.11 19.59
C HIS A 124 11.21 3.10 18.31
N TYR A 125 10.56 3.41 17.16
CA TYR A 125 11.25 3.55 15.88
C TYR A 125 12.35 4.61 15.94
N PHE A 126 12.05 5.80 16.46
CA PHE A 126 13.04 6.88 16.58
C PHE A 126 14.25 6.49 17.45
N SER A 127 14.05 5.64 18.45
CA SER A 127 15.12 5.19 19.35
C SER A 127 15.92 3.99 18.81
N LYS A 128 15.38 3.21 17.86
CA LYS A 128 15.94 1.92 17.40
C LYS A 128 16.19 1.82 15.92
N THR A 129 15.81 2.85 15.14
CA THR A 129 16.03 2.84 13.69
C THR A 129 17.50 2.66 13.34
N PRO A 130 17.84 1.83 12.32
CA PRO A 130 19.20 1.70 11.83
C PRO A 130 19.67 2.94 11.03
N ILE A 131 18.74 3.86 10.74
CA ILE A 131 19.05 5.07 9.99
C ILE A 131 19.70 6.08 10.92
N LYS A 132 20.92 6.49 10.63
CA LYS A 132 21.67 7.45 11.44
C LYS A 132 21.03 8.83 11.38
N ALA A 133 21.09 9.56 12.49
CA ALA A 133 20.49 10.90 12.59
C ALA A 133 21.10 11.91 11.60
N ASP A 134 22.37 11.77 11.28
CA ASP A 134 23.13 12.59 10.34
C ASP A 134 23.05 12.11 8.88
N GLU A 135 22.47 10.93 8.65
CA GLU A 135 22.27 10.40 7.30
C GLU A 135 21.22 11.25 6.57
N ARG A 136 21.64 11.97 5.54
CA ARG A 136 20.74 12.74 4.68
C ARG A 136 20.11 11.84 3.63
N PRO A 137 18.76 11.72 3.58
CA PRO A 137 18.10 10.97 2.52
C PRO A 137 18.30 11.62 1.14
N GLU A 138 18.26 10.81 0.08
CA GLU A 138 18.24 11.29 -1.31
C GLU A 138 16.84 11.77 -1.71
N ALA A 139 15.80 11.05 -1.27
CA ALA A 139 14.41 11.43 -1.52
C ALA A 139 13.49 10.99 -0.36
N VAL A 140 12.39 11.72 -0.17
CA VAL A 140 11.37 11.48 0.86
C VAL A 140 10.01 11.67 0.24
N GLU A 141 9.12 10.66 0.33
CA GLU A 141 7.75 10.69 -0.22
C GLU A 141 7.72 11.23 -1.65
N VAL A 142 8.60 10.68 -2.48
CA VAL A 142 8.74 11.15 -3.85
C VAL A 142 7.74 10.43 -4.76
N SER A 143 6.92 11.21 -5.47
CA SER A 143 6.07 10.70 -6.53
C SER A 143 6.90 10.49 -7.79
N VAL A 144 6.88 9.29 -8.32
CA VAL A 144 7.66 8.86 -9.49
C VAL A 144 6.80 8.05 -10.44
N GLU A 145 7.15 8.11 -11.71
CA GLU A 145 6.53 7.33 -12.77
C GLU A 145 7.59 6.71 -13.68
N ALA A 146 7.26 5.58 -14.30
CA ALA A 146 8.09 4.89 -15.27
C ALA A 146 7.25 4.54 -16.50
N ASP A 147 7.70 4.98 -17.66
CA ASP A 147 7.07 4.64 -18.94
C ASP A 147 7.44 3.20 -19.34
N LEU A 148 6.46 2.31 -19.28
CA LEU A 148 6.63 0.92 -19.69
C LEU A 148 6.08 0.63 -21.09
N SER A 149 5.75 1.63 -21.89
CA SER A 149 5.15 1.49 -23.23
C SER A 149 5.99 0.65 -24.18
N LYS A 150 7.33 0.72 -24.09
CA LYS A 150 8.27 -0.14 -24.83
C LYS A 150 8.11 -1.64 -24.54
N HIS A 151 7.42 -1.99 -23.47
CA HIS A 151 7.06 -3.36 -23.10
C HIS A 151 5.57 -3.65 -23.37
N GLY A 152 4.83 -2.72 -23.98
CA GLY A 152 3.39 -2.83 -24.17
C GLY A 152 2.58 -2.71 -22.88
N LEU A 153 3.17 -2.11 -21.84
CA LEU A 153 2.59 -1.99 -20.51
C LEU A 153 2.20 -0.53 -20.18
N PRO A 154 1.26 -0.32 -19.24
CA PRO A 154 0.88 1.02 -18.81
C PRO A 154 2.00 1.70 -18.04
N THR A 155 1.92 3.03 -17.90
CA THR A 155 2.82 3.78 -17.03
C THR A 155 2.71 3.27 -15.60
N LEU A 156 3.84 2.86 -15.01
CA LEU A 156 3.91 2.50 -13.60
C LEU A 156 4.07 3.79 -12.80
N VAL A 157 3.19 3.98 -11.81
CA VAL A 157 3.22 5.16 -10.93
C VAL A 157 3.35 4.72 -9.47
N GLY A 158 4.01 5.52 -8.65
CA GLY A 158 4.14 5.23 -7.23
C GLY A 158 4.72 6.38 -6.43
N ILE A 159 4.61 6.24 -5.11
CA ILE A 159 5.27 7.11 -4.14
C ILE A 159 6.25 6.22 -3.37
N ILE A 160 7.51 6.61 -3.36
CA ILE A 160 8.55 5.92 -2.57
C ILE A 160 8.68 6.66 -1.24
N ASP A 161 8.44 5.96 -0.14
CA ASP A 161 8.44 6.55 1.21
C ASP A 161 9.78 7.23 1.53
N LEU A 162 10.89 6.51 1.25
CA LEU A 162 12.23 7.01 1.54
C LEU A 162 13.28 6.38 0.61
N VAL A 163 14.16 7.21 0.07
CA VAL A 163 15.41 6.77 -0.53
C VAL A 163 16.55 7.26 0.37
N ARG A 164 17.25 6.32 1.00
CA ARG A 164 18.42 6.58 1.84
C ARG A 164 19.64 6.96 1.00
N SER A 165 20.65 7.53 1.64
CA SER A 165 21.94 7.78 1.03
C SER A 165 22.50 6.50 0.36
N GLY A 166 23.00 6.65 -0.86
CA GLY A 166 23.47 5.52 -1.68
C GLY A 166 22.38 4.76 -2.43
N GLY A 167 21.15 5.31 -2.52
CA GLY A 167 20.06 4.75 -3.33
C GLY A 167 19.39 3.51 -2.72
N ARG A 168 19.39 3.36 -1.39
CA ARG A 168 18.66 2.28 -0.70
C ARG A 168 17.21 2.70 -0.47
N ILE A 169 16.27 1.90 -0.93
CA ILE A 169 14.84 2.19 -0.86
C ILE A 169 14.25 1.58 0.42
N VAL A 170 13.51 2.37 1.18
CA VAL A 170 12.83 1.95 2.41
C VAL A 170 11.33 2.14 2.25
N ASP A 171 10.58 1.14 2.69
CA ASP A 171 9.13 1.19 2.81
C ASP A 171 8.74 0.92 4.27
N PHE A 172 7.88 1.77 4.82
CA PHE A 172 7.43 1.68 6.20
C PHE A 172 6.12 0.90 6.31
N LYS A 173 6.01 0.05 7.32
CA LYS A 173 4.80 -0.71 7.59
C LYS A 173 4.42 -0.62 9.06
N VAL A 174 3.17 -0.24 9.34
CA VAL A 174 2.61 -0.22 10.69
C VAL A 174 1.72 -1.43 10.89
N VAL A 175 2.15 -2.33 11.76
CA VAL A 175 1.50 -3.65 11.89
C VAL A 175 1.13 -3.96 13.35
N GLY A 176 0.08 -4.74 13.55
CA GLY A 176 -0.36 -5.18 14.87
C GLY A 176 0.33 -6.45 15.37
N LYS A 177 1.10 -7.14 14.51
CA LYS A 177 1.77 -8.41 14.81
C LYS A 177 3.14 -8.42 14.15
N SER A 178 4.15 -8.95 14.86
CA SER A 178 5.49 -9.09 14.29
C SER A 178 5.46 -10.00 13.07
N PRO A 179 5.97 -9.53 11.90
CA PRO A 179 6.11 -10.38 10.74
C PRO A 179 7.31 -11.33 10.89
N GLU A 180 7.27 -12.44 10.19
CA GLU A 180 8.46 -13.24 9.89
C GLU A 180 9.16 -12.61 8.68
N ALA A 181 10.44 -12.31 8.80
CA ALA A 181 11.17 -11.50 7.81
C ALA A 181 11.10 -12.07 6.38
N GLU A 182 11.33 -13.37 6.19
CA GLU A 182 11.27 -14.01 4.86
C GLU A 182 9.88 -13.98 4.24
N LYS A 183 8.83 -14.23 5.06
CA LYS A 183 7.45 -14.15 4.60
C LYS A 183 7.04 -12.73 4.25
N ALA A 184 7.51 -11.75 5.03
CA ALA A 184 7.25 -10.34 4.75
C ALA A 184 7.89 -9.91 3.44
N GLN A 185 9.11 -10.33 3.15
CA GLN A 185 9.79 -10.07 1.87
C GLN A 185 8.97 -10.60 0.69
N HIS A 186 8.47 -11.84 0.79
CA HIS A 186 7.65 -12.44 -0.26
C HIS A 186 6.31 -11.70 -0.46
N VAL A 187 5.62 -11.38 0.64
CA VAL A 187 4.32 -10.64 0.59
C VAL A 187 4.46 -9.26 -0.04
N HIS A 188 5.60 -8.58 0.18
CA HIS A 188 5.85 -7.24 -0.34
C HIS A 188 6.70 -7.21 -1.62
N GLU A 189 7.06 -8.38 -2.22
CA GLU A 189 7.90 -8.46 -3.41
C GLU A 189 7.39 -7.60 -4.56
N VAL A 190 6.09 -7.65 -4.84
CA VAL A 190 5.47 -6.84 -5.91
C VAL A 190 5.70 -5.35 -5.70
N GLN A 191 5.42 -4.86 -4.50
CA GLN A 191 5.58 -3.44 -4.16
C GLN A 191 7.04 -2.99 -4.26
N LEU A 192 7.95 -3.75 -3.67
CA LEU A 192 9.37 -3.44 -3.67
C LEU A 192 9.98 -3.50 -5.08
N THR A 193 9.52 -4.45 -5.91
CA THR A 193 9.96 -4.53 -7.31
C THR A 193 9.42 -3.36 -8.12
N CYS A 194 8.18 -2.89 -7.87
CA CYS A 194 7.67 -1.65 -8.46
C CYS A 194 8.56 -0.46 -8.10
N TYR A 195 8.94 -0.30 -6.84
CA TYR A 195 9.81 0.78 -6.40
C TYR A 195 11.21 0.71 -7.03
N SER A 196 11.75 -0.48 -7.20
CA SER A 196 13.00 -0.70 -7.94
C SER A 196 12.90 -0.22 -9.39
N VAL A 197 11.83 -0.58 -10.11
CA VAL A 197 11.59 -0.15 -11.49
C VAL A 197 11.47 1.37 -11.56
N LEU A 198 10.66 1.97 -10.70
CA LEU A 198 10.47 3.42 -10.60
C LEU A 198 11.76 4.17 -10.32
N PHE A 199 12.55 3.70 -9.35
CA PHE A 199 13.84 4.30 -9.00
C PHE A 199 14.83 4.23 -10.16
N ARG A 200 14.94 3.08 -10.82
CA ARG A 200 15.86 2.89 -11.96
C ARG A 200 15.49 3.77 -13.14
N ASP A 201 14.20 3.88 -13.44
CA ASP A 201 13.73 4.74 -14.53
C ASP A 201 13.99 6.22 -14.23
N ALA A 202 13.64 6.67 -13.03
CA ALA A 202 13.81 8.07 -12.62
C ALA A 202 15.27 8.53 -12.46
N THR A 203 16.18 7.62 -12.11
CA THR A 203 17.57 7.98 -11.77
C THR A 203 18.63 7.46 -12.74
N GLY A 204 18.29 6.52 -13.61
CA GLY A 204 19.24 5.77 -14.45
C GLY A 204 20.19 4.87 -13.65
N ARG A 205 20.02 4.74 -12.33
CA ARG A 205 20.87 3.95 -11.42
C ARG A 205 20.13 2.73 -10.91
N LYS A 206 20.88 1.67 -10.59
CA LYS A 206 20.35 0.56 -9.81
C LYS A 206 20.33 0.94 -8.34
N GLU A 207 19.24 0.61 -7.63
CA GLU A 207 19.17 0.75 -6.18
C GLU A 207 20.22 -0.11 -5.49
N SER A 208 20.72 0.31 -4.33
CA SER A 208 21.74 -0.45 -3.57
C SER A 208 21.13 -1.55 -2.71
N GLY A 209 19.83 -1.54 -2.52
CA GLY A 209 19.06 -2.52 -1.76
C GLY A 209 17.67 -2.00 -1.43
N LEU A 210 16.88 -2.86 -0.83
CA LEU A 210 15.50 -2.60 -0.43
C LEU A 210 15.34 -2.91 1.05
N GLU A 211 14.55 -2.14 1.77
CA GLU A 211 14.28 -2.36 3.19
C GLU A 211 12.78 -2.27 3.48
N LEU A 212 12.30 -3.14 4.36
CA LEU A 212 10.99 -3.03 4.99
C LEU A 212 11.19 -2.74 6.47
N HIS A 213 10.69 -1.60 6.93
CA HIS A 213 10.70 -1.22 8.33
C HIS A 213 9.31 -1.43 8.93
N HIS A 214 9.13 -2.52 9.68
CA HIS A 214 7.87 -2.82 10.34
C HIS A 214 7.85 -2.23 11.76
N LEU A 215 7.02 -1.22 11.95
CA LEU A 215 6.71 -0.66 13.26
C LEU A 215 5.58 -1.50 13.88
N VAL A 216 5.92 -2.34 14.85
CA VAL A 216 4.96 -3.28 15.47
C VAL A 216 4.29 -2.60 16.66
N LYS A 217 3.01 -2.25 16.53
CA LYS A 217 2.20 -1.53 17.52
C LYS A 217 1.55 -2.46 18.55
N THR A 218 2.36 -3.19 19.31
CA THR A 218 1.92 -4.05 20.42
C THR A 218 2.11 -3.32 21.76
N LYS A 219 1.71 -3.97 22.88
CA LYS A 219 1.96 -3.44 24.24
C LYS A 219 3.44 -3.13 24.46
N THR A 220 4.32 -4.03 23.99
CA THR A 220 5.76 -3.82 23.90
C THR A 220 6.08 -3.62 22.42
N PRO A 221 6.33 -2.37 21.97
CA PRO A 221 6.59 -2.11 20.56
C PRO A 221 7.90 -2.76 20.12
N LYS A 222 7.96 -3.11 18.83
CA LYS A 222 9.15 -3.68 18.21
C LYS A 222 9.40 -3.02 16.86
N LEU A 223 10.65 -2.96 16.47
CA LEU A 223 11.06 -2.64 15.10
C LEU A 223 11.61 -3.93 14.47
N VAL A 224 11.04 -4.32 13.35
CA VAL A 224 11.56 -5.43 12.54
C VAL A 224 12.00 -4.86 11.20
N VAL A 225 13.30 -4.89 10.94
CA VAL A 225 13.89 -4.44 9.68
C VAL A 225 14.26 -5.68 8.86
N SER A 226 13.73 -5.73 7.64
CA SER A 226 14.07 -6.75 6.66
C SER A 226 14.85 -6.11 5.53
N GLU A 227 16.11 -6.49 5.38
CA GLU A 227 16.99 -6.02 4.31
C GLU A 227 17.00 -7.02 3.15
N MET A 228 16.95 -6.51 1.94
CA MET A 228 16.96 -7.30 0.71
C MET A 228 17.96 -6.72 -0.29
N PRO A 229 18.57 -7.57 -1.13
CA PRO A 229 19.38 -7.11 -2.24
C PRO A 229 18.53 -6.31 -3.24
N PRO A 230 19.17 -5.63 -4.20
CA PRO A 230 18.48 -5.02 -5.32
C PRO A 230 17.58 -6.02 -6.06
N ALA A 231 16.44 -5.56 -6.56
CA ALA A 231 15.54 -6.42 -7.31
C ALA A 231 16.24 -7.06 -8.52
N THR A 232 15.99 -8.36 -8.70
CA THR A 232 16.56 -9.16 -9.79
C THR A 232 15.79 -8.99 -11.10
N GLU A 233 16.40 -9.36 -12.22
CA GLU A 233 15.72 -9.39 -13.52
C GLU A 233 14.56 -10.40 -13.54
N GLN A 234 14.65 -11.50 -12.80
CA GLN A 234 13.55 -12.46 -12.67
C GLN A 234 12.36 -11.85 -11.94
N GLN A 235 12.58 -11.07 -10.87
CA GLN A 235 11.50 -10.37 -10.17
C GLN A 235 10.86 -9.31 -11.05
N ARG A 236 11.66 -8.55 -11.81
CA ARG A 236 11.16 -7.58 -12.79
C ARG A 236 10.33 -8.26 -13.88
N THR A 237 10.81 -9.35 -14.45
CA THR A 237 10.08 -10.13 -15.47
C THR A 237 8.75 -10.64 -14.90
N ARG A 238 8.75 -11.13 -13.67
CA ARG A 238 7.54 -11.57 -12.98
C ARG A 238 6.55 -10.42 -12.78
N LEU A 239 7.03 -9.26 -12.34
CA LEU A 239 6.21 -8.06 -12.21
C LEU A 239 5.55 -7.67 -13.53
N PHE A 240 6.29 -7.65 -14.64
CA PHE A 240 5.75 -7.28 -15.95
C PHE A 240 4.66 -8.27 -16.40
N ARG A 241 4.86 -9.56 -16.21
CA ARG A 241 3.81 -10.57 -16.47
C ARG A 241 2.56 -10.38 -15.62
N GLN A 242 2.72 -9.93 -14.36
CA GLN A 242 1.59 -9.62 -13.50
C GLN A 242 0.83 -8.36 -13.98
N ILE A 243 1.54 -7.36 -14.50
CA ILE A 243 0.92 -6.17 -15.11
C ILE A 243 0.21 -6.54 -16.42
N GLU A 244 0.79 -7.39 -17.28
CA GLU A 244 0.13 -7.94 -18.47
C GLU A 244 -1.18 -8.67 -18.09
N SER A 245 -1.14 -9.52 -17.08
CA SER A 245 -2.32 -10.22 -16.57
C SER A 245 -3.39 -9.25 -16.04
N TYR A 246 -2.95 -8.17 -15.37
CA TYR A 246 -3.85 -7.09 -14.94
C TYR A 246 -4.54 -6.43 -16.13
N GLN A 247 -3.80 -5.99 -17.14
CA GLN A 247 -4.37 -5.35 -18.33
C GLN A 247 -5.36 -6.25 -19.06
N ALA A 248 -4.94 -7.48 -19.40
CA ALA A 248 -5.77 -8.44 -20.08
C ALA A 248 -7.04 -8.81 -19.30
N GLY A 249 -6.95 -8.89 -17.98
CA GLY A 249 -8.11 -9.17 -17.13
C GLY A 249 -9.03 -7.96 -16.99
N LEU A 250 -8.47 -6.74 -16.97
CA LEU A 250 -9.24 -5.51 -16.93
C LEU A 250 -10.05 -5.30 -18.23
N GLU A 251 -9.44 -5.54 -19.37
CA GLU A 251 -10.08 -5.49 -20.71
C GLU A 251 -11.24 -6.49 -20.81
N ARG A 252 -11.03 -7.72 -20.36
CA ARG A 252 -12.06 -8.78 -20.34
C ARG A 252 -13.09 -8.62 -19.21
N ARG A 253 -12.90 -7.63 -18.31
CA ARG A 253 -13.72 -7.44 -17.10
C ARG A 253 -13.80 -8.69 -16.24
N ASP A 254 -12.66 -9.36 -16.08
CA ASP A 254 -12.52 -10.61 -15.32
C ASP A 254 -12.52 -10.32 -13.81
N PHE A 255 -13.66 -9.91 -13.28
CA PHE A 255 -13.83 -9.51 -11.87
C PHE A 255 -14.39 -10.65 -11.03
N VAL A 256 -13.63 -11.73 -10.91
CA VAL A 256 -14.01 -12.91 -10.12
C VAL A 256 -13.50 -12.81 -8.68
N PRO A 257 -14.26 -13.38 -7.70
CA PRO A 257 -13.80 -13.47 -6.32
C PRO A 257 -12.63 -14.46 -6.20
N SER A 258 -11.72 -14.19 -5.25
CA SER A 258 -10.65 -15.12 -4.86
C SER A 258 -10.85 -15.49 -3.38
N PRO A 259 -11.69 -16.50 -3.06
CA PRO A 259 -11.96 -16.87 -1.67
C PRO A 259 -10.70 -17.37 -0.95
N GLY A 260 -10.52 -16.92 0.31
CA GLY A 260 -9.37 -17.31 1.13
C GLY A 260 -9.44 -16.72 2.54
N PHE A 261 -8.40 -16.92 3.35
CA PHE A 261 -8.33 -16.40 4.71
C PHE A 261 -8.49 -14.88 4.82
N HIS A 262 -8.10 -14.15 3.80
CA HIS A 262 -8.25 -12.69 3.73
C HIS A 262 -9.73 -12.24 3.66
N CYS A 263 -10.67 -13.13 3.37
CA CYS A 263 -12.10 -12.82 3.35
C CYS A 263 -12.66 -12.56 4.76
N ALA A 264 -12.05 -13.13 5.81
CA ALA A 264 -12.52 -12.95 7.19
C ALA A 264 -12.53 -11.48 7.65
N GLY A 265 -11.64 -10.64 7.10
CA GLY A 265 -11.59 -9.21 7.38
C GLY A 265 -11.89 -8.33 6.16
N CYS A 266 -12.58 -8.86 5.16
CA CYS A 266 -12.85 -8.12 3.94
C CYS A 266 -13.96 -7.08 4.14
N GLU A 267 -13.65 -5.80 3.89
CA GLU A 267 -14.60 -4.70 3.98
C GLU A 267 -15.76 -4.79 2.98
N PHE A 268 -15.61 -5.60 1.92
CA PHE A 268 -16.62 -5.81 0.88
C PHE A 268 -17.36 -7.16 1.04
N TRP A 269 -17.32 -7.76 2.21
CA TRP A 269 -17.97 -9.06 2.47
C TRP A 269 -19.45 -9.07 2.07
N SER A 270 -20.21 -8.02 2.45
CA SER A 270 -21.63 -7.89 2.17
C SER A 270 -21.94 -7.79 0.69
N GLU A 271 -21.13 -7.02 -0.05
CA GLU A 271 -21.26 -6.85 -1.50
C GLU A 271 -20.89 -8.13 -2.24
N CYS A 272 -19.79 -8.76 -1.83
CA CYS A 272 -19.31 -10.00 -2.43
C CYS A 272 -20.34 -11.13 -2.36
N ARG A 273 -21.03 -11.27 -1.21
CA ARG A 273 -22.07 -12.30 -1.05
C ARG A 273 -23.33 -12.06 -1.91
N ARG A 274 -23.56 -10.84 -2.34
CA ARG A 274 -24.69 -10.45 -3.19
C ARG A 274 -24.32 -10.32 -4.65
N TRP A 275 -23.05 -10.52 -4.96
CA TRP A 275 -22.56 -10.42 -6.32
C TRP A 275 -23.01 -11.62 -7.14
N GLY A 276 -23.77 -11.36 -8.20
CA GLY A 276 -24.32 -12.40 -9.10
C GLY A 276 -23.55 -12.61 -10.39
N GLY A 277 -22.41 -11.90 -10.55
CA GLY A 277 -21.60 -11.95 -11.77
C GLY A 277 -21.74 -10.69 -12.60
#